data_c8a60673a7b3d40d7f1dcd3b4dca3b5b
#
_entry.id   c8a60673a7b3d40d7f1dcd3b4dca3b5b
#
_cell.length_a   1.000
_cell.length_b   1.000
_cell.length_c   1.000
_cell.angle_alpha   90.00
_cell.angle_beta   90.00
_cell.angle_gamma   90.00
#
_symmetry.space_group_name_H-M   'P 1'
#
loop_
_entity.id
_entity.type
_entity.pdbx_description
1 polymer ?
#
loop_
_entity_poly.entity_id
_entity_poly.type
_entity_poly.pdbx_seq_one_letter_code
_entity_poly.pdbx_strand_id
1 'polypeptide(L)'
;MNHSPSDDSTVPLSATPLASRKIFVSLDTTARSRGSDKVALQVESLLSSQPELAATLVRNGSRGMFWLEPLLEINTPKGRVAYGPVKAEDVNDIINLQCFEDVIDHPLCLGLTEELPWFKSQQRLTFARVGIIDPIDVDDYISHGGFTGLNNALAKTAQQIVDEVKESGLRGRGGAAFPTGIKWQTVLSEPEQQKYIVCNADEGDSGTFADRMLMEGDPLVLIEGMIIAGLSVGADQGYIYLRSEYPQAHDILNKAISNAKSAGYLGDNICGTEHNFHLEVRLGAGAYICGEETSLLESLEGKRGLVRAKPPLPAIEGLFGQPTVVNNVISLASVPYILSHGGDSYRDFGMGRSRGTLPIQLAGNIAQGGLVELAFGITLNELLQQYGNGCKSKRAMRSVQVGGPLGAYLPAEQWDTALDYEEFSSIGAVLGHGGIVAFDDTVDMSAQARFAMEFCEVESCGKCTPCRIGAVRGVEVIDKIINEKGDEQQRQDSVDLLHDLCDTMEFGSLCAMGGMTPFPVRSALKYFPDDFLPHPSTKKAQ
;
A
#
# COMPACT_ATOMS: atom_id res chain seq x y z
N MET A 1 67.48 29.45 39.11
CA MET A 1 67.11 30.54 38.21
C MET A 1 66.11 29.97 37.28
N ASN A 2 64.90 30.49 37.38
CA ASN A 2 63.71 30.12 36.64
C ASN A 2 63.81 30.39 35.15
N HIS A 3 63.26 29.52 34.33
CA HIS A 3 62.54 29.87 33.14
C HIS A 3 61.54 28.76 32.78
N SER A 4 60.29 29.02 32.96
CA SER A 4 59.16 28.30 32.33
C SER A 4 58.99 28.80 30.89
N PRO A 5 58.68 27.91 29.94
CA PRO A 5 58.06 28.33 28.69
C PRO A 5 56.53 28.17 28.80
N SER A 6 55.83 29.23 28.51
CA SER A 6 54.41 29.29 28.23
C SER A 6 54.10 28.55 26.94
N ASP A 7 53.32 27.49 27.04
CA ASP A 7 52.77 26.79 25.89
C ASP A 7 51.30 27.25 25.73
N ASP A 8 51.11 28.18 24.81
CA ASP A 8 49.78 28.69 24.40
C ASP A 8 49.49 28.15 22.99
N SER A 9 49.12 26.87 22.91
CA SER A 9 48.58 26.27 21.68
C SER A 9 47.07 26.09 21.80
N THR A 10 46.34 27.17 21.60
CA THR A 10 44.89 27.11 21.31
C THR A 10 44.71 26.47 19.93
N VAL A 11 44.43 25.18 19.92
CA VAL A 11 43.91 24.45 18.76
C VAL A 11 42.51 25.01 18.50
N PRO A 12 42.20 25.52 17.28
CA PRO A 12 40.86 25.94 16.97
C PRO A 12 39.93 24.71 17.00
N LEU A 13 38.91 24.75 17.83
CA LEU A 13 37.77 23.83 17.76
C LEU A 13 37.28 23.82 16.32
N SER A 14 37.43 22.70 15.62
CA SER A 14 36.83 22.48 14.32
C SER A 14 35.34 22.66 14.48
N ALA A 15 34.78 23.70 13.86
CA ALA A 15 33.34 23.90 13.78
C ALA A 15 32.74 22.65 13.14
N THR A 16 31.96 21.90 13.90
CA THR A 16 31.09 20.84 13.38
C THR A 16 30.27 21.48 12.26
N PRO A 17 30.18 20.87 11.06
CA PRO A 17 29.33 21.41 10.01
C PRO A 17 27.92 21.62 10.57
N LEU A 18 27.36 22.81 10.47
CA LEU A 18 25.96 23.05 10.79
C LEU A 18 25.17 22.01 9.99
N ALA A 19 24.44 21.15 10.71
CA ALA A 19 23.49 20.24 10.08
C ALA A 19 22.61 21.08 9.15
N SER A 20 22.56 20.74 7.85
CA SER A 20 21.84 21.55 6.88
C SER A 20 20.38 21.63 7.31
N ARG A 21 19.87 22.85 7.49
CA ARG A 21 18.47 23.08 7.82
C ARG A 21 17.59 22.55 6.70
N LYS A 22 16.68 21.64 7.02
CA LYS A 22 15.77 21.04 6.04
C LYS A 22 14.31 21.30 6.43
N ILE A 23 13.52 21.62 5.43
CA ILE A 23 12.07 21.74 5.49
C ILE A 23 11.50 20.67 4.59
N PHE A 24 10.51 19.93 5.06
CA PHE A 24 9.90 18.82 4.32
C PHE A 24 8.43 19.13 4.04
N VAL A 25 8.02 18.98 2.78
CA VAL A 25 6.64 19.11 2.33
C VAL A 25 6.33 17.95 1.39
N SER A 26 5.35 17.15 1.74
CA SER A 26 5.04 15.94 0.99
C SER A 26 4.68 16.20 -0.48
N LEU A 27 5.22 15.34 -1.36
CA LEU A 27 4.86 15.27 -2.78
C LEU A 27 3.84 14.18 -3.09
N ASP A 28 3.44 13.40 -2.08
CA ASP A 28 2.43 12.33 -2.23
C ASP A 28 1.14 12.85 -2.87
N THR A 29 0.52 12.02 -3.71
CA THR A 29 -0.71 12.38 -4.43
C THR A 29 -1.81 12.89 -3.50
N THR A 30 -1.96 12.31 -2.28
CA THR A 30 -2.96 12.77 -1.30
C THR A 30 -2.63 14.17 -0.78
N ALA A 31 -1.37 14.43 -0.41
CA ALA A 31 -0.92 15.74 0.05
C ALA A 31 -1.09 16.81 -1.04
N ARG A 32 -0.74 16.48 -2.28
CA ARG A 32 -0.92 17.37 -3.45
C ARG A 32 -2.38 17.72 -3.69
N SER A 33 -3.28 16.73 -3.59
CA SER A 33 -4.73 16.96 -3.73
C SER A 33 -5.28 17.92 -2.67
N ARG A 34 -4.59 18.05 -1.53
CA ARG A 34 -4.93 18.98 -0.44
C ARG A 34 -4.14 20.27 -0.47
N GLY A 35 -3.26 20.47 -1.44
CA GLY A 35 -2.57 21.73 -1.70
C GLY A 35 -1.10 21.80 -1.29
N SER A 36 -0.42 20.67 -1.05
CA SER A 36 1.00 20.66 -0.65
C SER A 36 1.93 21.32 -1.68
N ASP A 37 1.59 21.29 -2.98
CA ASP A 37 2.36 22.00 -4.01
C ASP A 37 2.32 23.53 -3.81
N LYS A 38 1.19 24.10 -3.36
CA LYS A 38 1.08 25.53 -3.04
C LYS A 38 1.92 25.90 -1.82
N VAL A 39 1.94 25.01 -0.81
CA VAL A 39 2.79 25.16 0.38
C VAL A 39 4.26 25.11 -0.02
N ALA A 40 4.67 24.15 -0.84
CA ALA A 40 6.04 24.01 -1.32
C ALA A 40 6.51 25.24 -2.11
N LEU A 41 5.70 25.72 -3.05
CA LEU A 41 6.01 26.96 -3.81
C LEU A 41 6.17 28.19 -2.90
N GLN A 42 5.36 28.31 -1.84
CA GLN A 42 5.51 29.40 -0.88
C GLN A 42 6.80 29.26 -0.06
N VAL A 43 7.18 28.03 0.35
CA VAL A 43 8.46 27.76 1.01
C VAL A 43 9.63 28.14 0.09
N GLU A 44 9.62 27.73 -1.18
CA GLU A 44 10.66 28.10 -2.17
C GLU A 44 10.78 29.62 -2.34
N SER A 45 9.64 30.32 -2.43
CA SER A 45 9.59 31.77 -2.52
C SER A 45 10.20 32.42 -1.26
N LEU A 46 9.86 31.93 -0.07
CA LEU A 46 10.40 32.43 1.19
C LEU A 46 11.91 32.23 1.28
N LEU A 47 12.40 31.00 0.97
CA LEU A 47 13.84 30.71 0.98
C LEU A 47 14.63 31.56 -0.02
N SER A 48 14.03 31.85 -1.17
CA SER A 48 14.65 32.74 -2.17
C SER A 48 14.72 34.19 -1.71
N SER A 49 13.73 34.67 -0.93
CA SER A 49 13.67 36.04 -0.41
C SER A 49 14.45 36.22 0.89
N GLN A 50 14.72 35.16 1.63
CA GLN A 50 15.43 35.16 2.92
C GLN A 50 16.59 34.15 2.93
N PRO A 51 17.69 34.44 2.19
CA PRO A 51 18.84 33.53 2.08
C PRO A 51 19.51 33.22 3.44
N GLU A 52 19.33 34.09 4.42
CA GLU A 52 19.86 33.94 5.79
C GLU A 52 19.25 32.74 6.53
N LEU A 53 18.09 32.23 6.11
CA LEU A 53 17.52 31.00 6.66
C LEU A 53 18.44 29.78 6.40
N ALA A 54 19.20 29.82 5.30
CA ALA A 54 20.16 28.78 4.90
C ALA A 54 19.57 27.37 4.97
N ALA A 55 18.32 27.22 4.49
CA ALA A 55 17.56 25.98 4.53
C ALA A 55 17.26 25.45 3.12
N THR A 56 16.99 24.16 3.02
CA THR A 56 16.58 23.49 1.78
C THR A 56 15.21 22.85 1.92
N LEU A 57 14.40 22.94 0.86
CA LEU A 57 13.14 22.21 0.76
C LEU A 57 13.40 20.80 0.23
N VAL A 58 12.87 19.80 0.91
CA VAL A 58 12.82 18.39 0.49
C VAL A 58 11.37 18.00 0.23
N ARG A 59 11.11 17.39 -0.91
CA ARG A 59 9.79 16.87 -1.28
C ARG A 59 9.76 15.37 -0.95
N ASN A 60 9.32 15.03 0.27
CA ASN A 60 9.26 13.67 0.79
C ASN A 60 7.92 12.98 0.51
N GLY A 61 7.78 11.70 0.89
CA GLY A 61 6.51 10.98 0.93
C GLY A 61 5.59 11.45 2.07
N SER A 62 4.31 11.05 2.04
CA SER A 62 3.38 11.30 3.15
C SER A 62 3.72 10.43 4.36
N ARG A 63 3.49 10.98 5.56
CA ARG A 63 3.55 10.23 6.83
C ARG A 63 2.35 9.31 7.08
N GLY A 64 1.34 9.33 6.19
CA GLY A 64 0.13 8.53 6.32
C GLY A 64 -0.98 9.18 7.15
N MET A 65 -0.79 10.37 7.70
CA MET A 65 -1.80 11.13 8.46
C MET A 65 -2.61 12.04 7.52
N PHE A 66 -3.47 11.46 6.69
CA PHE A 66 -4.15 12.19 5.61
C PHE A 66 -5.07 13.32 6.07
N TRP A 67 -5.59 13.22 7.29
CA TRP A 67 -6.43 14.30 7.86
C TRP A 67 -5.62 15.55 8.23
N LEU A 68 -4.28 15.43 8.37
CA LEU A 68 -3.36 16.51 8.68
C LEU A 68 -2.59 17.03 7.46
N GLU A 69 -2.84 16.48 6.27
CA GLU A 69 -2.19 16.97 5.04
C GLU A 69 -2.82 18.31 4.57
N PRO A 70 -2.04 19.24 4.03
CA PRO A 70 -0.58 19.21 3.86
C PRO A 70 0.17 19.28 5.19
N LEU A 71 1.13 18.35 5.35
CA LEU A 71 2.04 18.35 6.49
C LEU A 71 3.33 19.08 6.09
N LEU A 72 3.80 19.99 6.96
CA LEU A 72 5.10 20.62 6.87
C LEU A 72 5.93 20.18 8.06
N GLU A 73 7.14 19.65 7.81
CA GLU A 73 8.04 19.23 8.87
C GLU A 73 9.36 20.03 8.80
N ILE A 74 9.94 20.31 9.96
CA ILE A 74 11.19 21.08 10.08
C ILE A 74 12.18 20.30 10.95
N ASN A 75 13.41 20.12 10.47
CA ASN A 75 14.48 19.53 11.27
C ASN A 75 14.92 20.49 12.37
N THR A 76 14.94 19.97 13.60
CA THR A 76 15.53 20.65 14.78
C THR A 76 16.55 19.72 15.44
N PRO A 77 17.39 20.22 16.37
CA PRO A 77 18.29 19.37 17.15
C PRO A 77 17.58 18.31 17.99
N LYS A 78 16.28 18.50 18.28
CA LYS A 78 15.46 17.57 19.04
C LYS A 78 14.75 16.51 18.18
N GLY A 79 14.80 16.64 16.87
CA GLY A 79 14.09 15.82 15.88
C GLY A 79 13.21 16.66 14.94
N ARG A 80 12.42 16.01 14.11
CA ARG A 80 11.48 16.70 13.21
C ARG A 80 10.26 17.20 13.98
N VAL A 81 9.91 18.46 13.76
CA VAL A 81 8.69 19.10 14.27
C VAL A 81 7.69 19.18 13.14
N ALA A 82 6.47 18.66 13.35
CA ALA A 82 5.39 18.68 12.39
C ALA A 82 4.41 19.83 12.62
N TYR A 83 3.91 20.38 11.51
CA TYR A 83 2.83 21.38 11.45
C TYR A 83 1.77 20.88 10.46
N GLY A 84 0.48 20.96 10.85
CA GLY A 84 -0.59 20.50 9.95
C GLY A 84 -2.02 20.72 10.46
N PRO A 85 -3.01 20.82 9.55
CA PRO A 85 -2.84 20.99 8.09
C PRO A 85 -2.43 22.42 7.72
N VAL A 86 -1.32 22.57 6.96
CA VAL A 86 -0.72 23.87 6.60
C VAL A 86 -1.28 24.36 5.27
N LYS A 87 -1.57 25.65 5.18
CA LYS A 87 -1.86 26.35 3.93
C LYS A 87 -0.68 27.25 3.53
N ALA A 88 -0.64 27.68 2.28
CA ALA A 88 0.42 28.57 1.81
C ALA A 88 0.55 29.87 2.63
N GLU A 89 -0.58 30.41 3.11
CA GLU A 89 -0.63 31.62 3.95
C GLU A 89 0.05 31.46 5.32
N ASP A 90 0.10 30.23 5.86
CA ASP A 90 0.68 29.94 7.18
C ASP A 90 2.22 29.83 7.14
N VAL A 91 2.81 29.66 5.96
CA VAL A 91 4.25 29.36 5.79
C VAL A 91 5.13 30.44 6.40
N ASN A 92 4.80 31.72 6.17
CA ASN A 92 5.62 32.84 6.66
C ASN A 92 5.59 32.98 8.19
N ASP A 93 4.51 32.55 8.83
CA ASP A 93 4.36 32.59 10.29
C ASP A 93 5.09 31.42 10.96
N ILE A 94 5.15 30.25 10.28
CA ILE A 94 5.82 29.05 10.77
C ILE A 94 7.33 29.12 10.58
N ILE A 95 7.81 29.54 9.38
CA ILE A 95 9.22 29.44 9.02
C ILE A 95 9.94 30.76 9.38
N ASN A 96 10.81 30.65 10.39
CA ASN A 96 11.73 31.70 10.83
C ASN A 96 13.01 31.02 11.41
N LEU A 97 14.00 31.81 11.81
CA LEU A 97 15.25 31.24 12.36
C LEU A 97 15.04 30.37 13.60
N GLN A 98 14.05 30.69 14.43
CA GLN A 98 13.78 29.97 15.68
C GLN A 98 13.20 28.56 15.43
N CYS A 99 12.44 28.36 14.34
CA CYS A 99 11.82 27.05 14.06
C CYS A 99 12.84 25.93 13.81
N PHE A 100 14.09 26.27 13.47
CA PHE A 100 15.18 25.32 13.29
C PHE A 100 15.92 24.98 14.59
N GLU A 101 15.68 25.71 15.65
CA GLU A 101 16.36 25.52 16.95
C GLU A 101 15.48 24.76 17.95
N ASP A 102 14.17 25.02 17.94
CA ASP A 102 13.23 24.40 18.89
C ASP A 102 11.81 24.34 18.34
N VAL A 103 10.93 23.65 19.08
CA VAL A 103 9.49 23.66 18.86
C VAL A 103 8.96 25.06 19.16
N ILE A 104 8.34 25.71 18.16
CA ILE A 104 7.74 27.02 18.34
C ILE A 104 6.26 26.92 18.75
N ASP A 105 5.78 27.89 19.52
CA ASP A 105 4.35 28.00 19.87
C ASP A 105 3.57 28.51 18.67
N HIS A 106 2.87 27.62 17.98
CA HIS A 106 2.05 27.93 16.80
C HIS A 106 0.79 27.04 16.80
N PRO A 107 -0.40 27.57 16.44
CA PRO A 107 -1.65 26.81 16.48
C PRO A 107 -1.65 25.51 15.65
N LEU A 108 -0.85 25.44 14.58
CA LEU A 108 -0.72 24.26 13.72
C LEU A 108 0.43 23.35 14.16
N CYS A 109 1.18 23.68 15.22
CA CYS A 109 2.28 22.86 15.70
C CYS A 109 1.74 21.58 16.36
N LEU A 110 2.19 20.42 15.86
CA LEU A 110 1.82 19.10 16.36
C LEU A 110 2.88 18.53 17.33
N GLY A 111 4.05 19.18 17.42
CA GLY A 111 5.20 18.72 18.21
C GLY A 111 6.14 17.84 17.40
N LEU A 112 6.97 17.07 18.08
CA LEU A 112 7.92 16.14 17.45
C LEU A 112 7.16 15.03 16.72
N THR A 113 7.41 14.87 15.43
CA THR A 113 6.67 13.92 14.56
C THR A 113 6.72 12.49 15.10
N GLU A 114 7.89 12.01 15.48
CA GLU A 114 8.08 10.62 15.94
C GLU A 114 7.48 10.39 17.36
N GLU A 115 7.15 11.47 18.10
CA GLU A 115 6.51 11.41 19.40
C GLU A 115 4.98 11.39 19.33
N LEU A 116 4.41 11.62 18.15
CA LEU A 116 2.97 11.59 17.96
C LEU A 116 2.42 10.17 18.26
N PRO A 117 1.30 10.03 18.96
CA PRO A 117 0.72 8.72 19.28
C PRO A 117 0.51 7.82 18.06
N TRP A 118 0.20 8.42 16.90
CA TRP A 118 0.05 7.73 15.63
C TRP A 118 1.30 6.93 15.23
N PHE A 119 2.52 7.45 15.51
CA PHE A 119 3.78 6.78 15.15
C PHE A 119 4.29 5.85 16.23
N LYS A 120 4.19 6.24 17.50
CA LYS A 120 4.75 5.48 18.63
C LYS A 120 4.27 4.04 18.72
N SER A 121 3.05 3.77 18.29
CA SER A 121 2.42 2.45 18.35
C SER A 121 2.57 1.63 17.08
N GLN A 122 3.20 2.16 16.01
CA GLN A 122 3.41 1.44 14.76
C GLN A 122 4.71 0.61 14.77
N GLN A 123 4.70 -0.48 13.99
CA GLN A 123 5.89 -1.26 13.64
C GLN A 123 6.17 -1.06 12.15
N ARG A 124 6.89 0.01 11.81
CA ARG A 124 7.17 0.36 10.40
C ARG A 124 8.42 -0.34 9.91
N LEU A 125 8.26 -1.46 9.22
CA LEU A 125 9.34 -2.21 8.58
C LEU A 125 9.46 -1.82 7.09
N THR A 126 8.38 -1.96 6.35
CA THR A 126 8.32 -1.67 4.91
C THR A 126 8.25 -0.15 4.65
N PHE A 127 7.52 0.57 5.50
CA PHE A 127 7.35 2.03 5.42
C PHE A 127 8.34 2.81 6.31
N ALA A 128 9.42 2.18 6.78
CA ALA A 128 10.36 2.81 7.72
C ALA A 128 10.91 4.16 7.23
N ARG A 129 11.15 4.30 5.93
CA ARG A 129 11.72 5.52 5.31
C ARG A 129 10.68 6.44 4.66
N VAL A 130 9.47 5.95 4.41
CA VAL A 130 8.41 6.75 3.77
C VAL A 130 8.08 7.97 4.62
N GLY A 131 8.20 9.15 4.02
CA GLY A 131 8.05 10.44 4.70
C GLY A 131 9.33 10.94 5.40
N ILE A 132 10.41 10.15 5.41
CA ILE A 132 11.68 10.53 6.01
C ILE A 132 12.67 11.03 4.95
N ILE A 133 12.86 10.26 3.89
CA ILE A 133 13.86 10.53 2.85
C ILE A 133 13.30 11.33 1.67
N ASP A 134 14.20 11.88 0.87
CA ASP A 134 13.90 12.25 -0.51
C ASP A 134 13.75 10.95 -1.33
N PRO A 135 12.58 10.67 -1.92
CA PRO A 135 12.29 9.38 -2.55
C PRO A 135 13.15 9.06 -3.77
N ILE A 136 13.77 10.05 -4.40
CA ILE A 136 14.61 9.85 -5.59
C ILE A 136 16.11 10.01 -5.34
N ASP A 137 16.51 10.35 -4.11
CA ASP A 137 17.91 10.52 -3.73
C ASP A 137 18.49 9.20 -3.23
N VAL A 138 19.41 8.62 -4.03
CA VAL A 138 20.07 7.35 -3.74
C VAL A 138 20.97 7.46 -2.50
N ASP A 139 21.65 8.59 -2.30
CA ASP A 139 22.54 8.80 -1.16
C ASP A 139 21.73 8.94 0.14
N ASP A 140 20.57 9.63 0.08
CA ASP A 140 19.66 9.72 1.22
C ASP A 140 19.08 8.33 1.58
N TYR A 141 18.71 7.52 0.58
CA TYR A 141 18.29 6.13 0.79
C TYR A 141 19.37 5.27 1.46
N ILE A 142 20.64 5.35 1.00
CA ILE A 142 21.78 4.63 1.56
C ILE A 142 22.04 5.08 3.00
N SER A 143 22.01 6.39 3.27
CA SER A 143 22.26 6.95 4.61
C SER A 143 21.24 6.47 5.65
N HIS A 144 20.05 6.03 5.19
CA HIS A 144 18.99 5.42 6.00
C HIS A 144 18.93 3.89 5.89
N GLY A 145 20.07 3.24 5.58
CA GLY A 145 20.21 1.78 5.58
C GLY A 145 19.75 1.08 4.30
N GLY A 146 19.46 1.84 3.24
CA GLY A 146 19.11 1.29 1.93
C GLY A 146 20.25 0.48 1.30
N PHE A 147 19.89 -0.45 0.43
CA PHE A 147 20.76 -1.42 -0.24
C PHE A 147 21.57 -2.36 0.68
N THR A 148 21.35 -2.32 2.00
CA THR A 148 21.97 -3.29 2.92
C THR A 148 21.49 -4.71 2.63
N GLY A 149 20.20 -4.89 2.36
CA GLY A 149 19.62 -6.18 1.98
C GLY A 149 20.21 -6.70 0.67
N LEU A 150 20.35 -5.84 -0.34
CA LEU A 150 20.99 -6.20 -1.61
C LEU A 150 22.45 -6.61 -1.45
N ASN A 151 23.23 -5.84 -0.68
CA ASN A 151 24.63 -6.18 -0.41
C ASN A 151 24.78 -7.55 0.27
N ASN A 152 23.89 -7.86 1.22
CA ASN A 152 23.84 -9.17 1.85
C ASN A 152 23.39 -10.28 0.87
N ALA A 153 22.45 -9.98 -0.02
CA ALA A 153 22.00 -10.93 -1.05
C ALA A 153 23.10 -11.28 -2.05
N LEU A 154 23.91 -10.29 -2.49
CA LEU A 154 25.04 -10.50 -3.39
C LEU A 154 26.13 -11.43 -2.80
N ALA A 155 26.20 -11.56 -1.48
CA ALA A 155 27.11 -12.49 -0.81
C ALA A 155 26.53 -13.92 -0.65
N LYS A 156 25.28 -14.16 -1.08
CA LYS A 156 24.56 -15.44 -0.92
C LYS A 156 24.36 -16.13 -2.26
N THR A 157 24.15 -17.44 -2.23
CA THR A 157 23.63 -18.17 -3.40
C THR A 157 22.13 -17.91 -3.58
N ALA A 158 21.62 -18.10 -4.80
CA ALA A 158 20.19 -17.99 -5.09
C ALA A 158 19.32 -18.82 -4.13
N GLN A 159 19.72 -20.07 -3.84
CA GLN A 159 19.01 -20.92 -2.90
C GLN A 159 19.00 -20.36 -1.47
N GLN A 160 20.12 -19.79 -0.99
CA GLN A 160 20.20 -19.18 0.34
C GLN A 160 19.28 -17.96 0.47
N ILE A 161 19.14 -17.16 -0.60
CA ILE A 161 18.19 -16.03 -0.62
C ILE A 161 16.74 -16.56 -0.51
N VAL A 162 16.40 -17.58 -1.31
CA VAL A 162 15.05 -18.21 -1.26
C VAL A 162 14.77 -18.81 0.11
N ASP A 163 15.75 -19.49 0.73
CA ASP A 163 15.58 -20.11 2.04
C ASP A 163 15.37 -19.05 3.13
N GLU A 164 16.05 -17.92 3.08
CA GLU A 164 15.87 -16.79 3.99
C GLU A 164 14.43 -16.22 3.89
N VAL A 165 13.92 -16.03 2.65
CA VAL A 165 12.55 -15.57 2.40
C VAL A 165 11.51 -16.61 2.86
N LYS A 166 11.80 -17.91 2.73
CA LYS A 166 10.93 -18.96 3.30
C LYS A 166 10.90 -18.90 4.82
N GLU A 167 12.06 -18.78 5.44
CA GLU A 167 12.21 -18.73 6.89
C GLU A 167 11.50 -17.54 7.51
N SER A 168 11.50 -16.39 6.83
CA SER A 168 10.76 -15.20 7.25
C SER A 168 9.24 -15.41 7.36
N GLY A 169 8.70 -16.42 6.68
CA GLY A 169 7.27 -16.65 6.61
C GLY A 169 6.50 -15.58 5.82
N LEU A 170 7.18 -14.76 5.00
CA LEU A 170 6.54 -13.74 4.18
C LEU A 170 5.50 -14.35 3.25
N ARG A 171 4.27 -13.88 3.36
CA ARG A 171 3.15 -14.20 2.47
C ARG A 171 2.81 -12.99 1.60
N GLY A 172 2.27 -13.25 0.40
CA GLY A 172 1.88 -12.19 -0.53
C GLY A 172 0.96 -11.15 0.11
N ARG A 173 1.29 -9.87 -0.05
CA ARG A 173 0.55 -8.72 0.51
C ARG A 173 -0.53 -8.18 -0.44
N GLY A 174 -0.66 -8.73 -1.64
CA GLY A 174 -1.70 -8.35 -2.60
C GLY A 174 -3.06 -9.07 -2.39
N GLY A 175 -3.31 -9.65 -1.21
CA GLY A 175 -4.60 -10.24 -0.83
C GLY A 175 -4.68 -11.77 -0.86
N ALA A 176 -4.00 -12.45 -1.79
CA ALA A 176 -4.03 -13.92 -1.90
C ALA A 176 -3.23 -14.65 -0.81
N ALA A 177 -2.35 -13.96 -0.10
CA ALA A 177 -1.57 -14.49 1.02
C ALA A 177 -0.78 -15.78 0.74
N PHE A 178 -0.39 -16.05 -0.52
CA PHE A 178 0.43 -17.20 -0.87
C PHE A 178 1.88 -17.00 -0.38
N PRO A 179 2.56 -18.03 0.17
CA PRO A 179 3.94 -17.91 0.65
C PRO A 179 4.92 -17.49 -0.46
N THR A 180 5.57 -16.34 -0.28
CA THR A 180 6.46 -15.74 -1.28
C THR A 180 7.66 -16.63 -1.60
N GLY A 181 8.33 -17.17 -0.58
CA GLY A 181 9.49 -18.04 -0.77
C GLY A 181 9.18 -19.35 -1.48
N ILE A 182 7.95 -19.89 -1.37
CA ILE A 182 7.52 -21.07 -2.14
C ILE A 182 7.38 -20.73 -3.64
N LYS A 183 6.77 -19.57 -3.95
CA LYS A 183 6.67 -19.09 -5.35
C LYS A 183 8.08 -18.92 -5.96
N TRP A 184 9.00 -18.30 -5.23
CA TRP A 184 10.37 -18.11 -5.70
C TRP A 184 11.13 -19.43 -5.89
N GLN A 185 10.94 -20.40 -4.97
CA GLN A 185 11.53 -21.73 -5.12
C GLN A 185 11.06 -22.43 -6.39
N THR A 186 9.77 -22.32 -6.73
CA THR A 186 9.25 -22.91 -7.96
C THR A 186 9.98 -22.33 -9.16
N VAL A 187 10.06 -20.98 -9.27
CA VAL A 187 10.76 -20.33 -10.40
C VAL A 187 12.25 -20.65 -10.41
N LEU A 188 12.91 -20.69 -9.25
CA LEU A 188 14.33 -21.08 -9.17
C LEU A 188 14.57 -22.48 -9.73
N SER A 189 13.64 -23.42 -9.46
CA SER A 189 13.77 -24.83 -9.85
C SER A 189 13.50 -25.10 -11.34
N GLU A 190 12.88 -24.15 -12.06
CA GLU A 190 12.64 -24.29 -13.49
C GLU A 190 13.95 -24.17 -14.29
N PRO A 191 14.18 -25.05 -15.31
CA PRO A 191 15.45 -25.14 -16.04
C PRO A 191 15.68 -24.03 -17.05
N GLU A 192 14.67 -23.23 -17.39
CA GLU A 192 14.73 -22.16 -18.37
C GLU A 192 15.77 -21.11 -17.97
N GLN A 193 16.54 -20.65 -18.95
CA GLN A 193 17.54 -19.61 -18.73
C GLN A 193 16.90 -18.22 -18.60
N GLN A 194 15.85 -17.93 -19.39
CA GLN A 194 15.11 -16.68 -19.29
C GLN A 194 14.03 -16.79 -18.23
N LYS A 195 14.06 -15.90 -17.27
CA LYS A 195 13.05 -15.76 -16.22
C LYS A 195 12.72 -14.29 -16.02
N TYR A 196 11.54 -14.01 -15.45
CA TYR A 196 11.09 -12.63 -15.26
C TYR A 196 10.65 -12.35 -13.83
N ILE A 197 10.88 -11.11 -13.38
CA ILE A 197 10.28 -10.56 -12.17
C ILE A 197 9.23 -9.54 -12.58
N VAL A 198 7.99 -9.76 -12.18
CA VAL A 198 6.88 -8.83 -12.44
C VAL A 198 6.32 -8.33 -11.11
N CYS A 199 6.45 -7.04 -10.89
CA CYS A 199 5.78 -6.35 -9.81
C CYS A 199 4.35 -6.02 -10.23
N ASN A 200 3.38 -6.57 -9.50
CA ASN A 200 1.99 -6.18 -9.64
C ASN A 200 1.76 -4.89 -8.82
N ALA A 201 1.66 -3.77 -9.54
CA ALA A 201 1.37 -2.44 -9.02
C ALA A 201 0.01 -1.91 -9.53
N ASP A 202 -0.90 -2.83 -9.88
CA ASP A 202 -2.29 -2.52 -10.25
C ASP A 202 -3.19 -2.53 -8.99
N GLU A 203 -2.96 -1.57 -8.09
CA GLU A 203 -3.67 -1.38 -6.84
C GLU A 203 -5.08 -0.82 -7.11
N GLY A 204 -6.02 -1.71 -7.44
CA GLY A 204 -7.37 -1.34 -7.89
C GLY A 204 -8.45 -1.37 -6.81
N ASP A 205 -8.17 -1.93 -5.63
CA ASP A 205 -9.15 -2.08 -4.55
C ASP A 205 -9.60 -0.72 -3.99
N SER A 206 -10.90 -0.54 -3.83
CA SER A 206 -11.45 0.66 -3.18
C SER A 206 -10.95 0.76 -1.73
N GLY A 207 -10.46 1.93 -1.35
CA GLY A 207 -9.90 2.18 -0.02
C GLY A 207 -8.45 1.77 0.16
N THR A 208 -7.76 1.22 -0.87
CA THR A 208 -6.33 0.92 -0.83
C THR A 208 -5.49 2.00 -1.52
N PHE A 209 -4.30 2.23 -0.99
CA PHE A 209 -3.32 3.22 -1.47
C PHE A 209 -1.91 2.97 -0.91
N ALA A 210 -1.64 1.81 -0.32
CA ALA A 210 -0.34 1.49 0.29
C ALA A 210 0.75 1.35 -0.77
N ASP A 211 0.45 0.67 -1.88
CA ASP A 211 1.39 0.49 -2.99
C ASP A 211 1.77 1.86 -3.57
N ARG A 212 0.76 2.73 -3.80
CA ARG A 212 0.99 4.10 -4.29
C ARG A 212 1.87 4.90 -3.33
N MET A 213 1.55 4.91 -2.03
CA MET A 213 2.33 5.65 -1.04
C MET A 213 3.78 5.19 -0.97
N LEU A 214 4.03 3.89 -1.08
CA LEU A 214 5.38 3.35 -1.10
C LEU A 214 6.12 3.77 -2.37
N MET A 215 5.50 3.62 -3.54
CA MET A 215 6.10 3.98 -4.83
C MET A 215 6.37 5.48 -4.95
N GLU A 216 5.56 6.33 -4.29
CA GLU A 216 5.77 7.78 -4.25
C GLU A 216 6.75 8.21 -3.15
N GLY A 217 6.88 7.45 -2.05
CA GLY A 217 7.61 7.87 -0.86
C GLY A 217 8.94 7.14 -0.58
N ASP A 218 9.11 5.91 -1.09
CA ASP A 218 10.35 5.13 -1.03
C ASP A 218 10.40 4.12 -2.18
N PRO A 219 10.47 4.57 -3.46
CA PRO A 219 10.52 3.66 -4.61
C PRO A 219 11.77 2.79 -4.64
N LEU A 220 12.86 3.23 -4.00
CA LEU A 220 14.13 2.52 -3.99
C LEU A 220 14.05 1.21 -3.21
N VAL A 221 13.20 1.10 -2.18
CA VAL A 221 13.01 -0.17 -1.46
C VAL A 221 12.32 -1.21 -2.35
N LEU A 222 11.41 -0.80 -3.21
CA LEU A 222 10.79 -1.68 -4.21
C LEU A 222 11.82 -2.14 -5.24
N ILE A 223 12.64 -1.20 -5.76
CA ILE A 223 13.70 -1.50 -6.73
C ILE A 223 14.70 -2.49 -6.12
N GLU A 224 15.16 -2.26 -4.89
CA GLU A 224 16.05 -3.18 -4.16
C GLU A 224 15.41 -4.57 -4.02
N GLY A 225 14.14 -4.64 -3.62
CA GLY A 225 13.42 -5.91 -3.49
C GLY A 225 13.28 -6.67 -4.81
N MET A 226 13.08 -5.97 -5.92
CA MET A 226 13.02 -6.58 -7.26
C MET A 226 14.38 -7.11 -7.72
N ILE A 227 15.47 -6.40 -7.46
CA ILE A 227 16.83 -6.88 -7.75
C ILE A 227 17.12 -8.15 -6.96
N ILE A 228 16.81 -8.17 -5.66
CA ILE A 228 17.00 -9.36 -4.81
C ILE A 228 16.17 -10.54 -5.32
N ALA A 229 14.92 -10.29 -5.75
CA ALA A 229 14.09 -11.32 -6.37
C ALA A 229 14.73 -11.87 -7.66
N GLY A 230 15.30 -11.00 -8.50
CA GLY A 230 16.04 -11.39 -9.70
C GLY A 230 17.23 -12.31 -9.38
N LEU A 231 18.07 -11.90 -8.42
CA LEU A 231 19.20 -12.70 -7.94
C LEU A 231 18.77 -14.08 -7.41
N SER A 232 17.62 -14.14 -6.72
CA SER A 232 17.12 -15.35 -6.08
C SER A 232 16.64 -16.44 -7.06
N VAL A 233 16.24 -16.06 -8.28
CA VAL A 233 15.71 -17.01 -9.28
C VAL A 233 16.51 -17.06 -10.58
N GLY A 234 17.51 -16.17 -10.72
CA GLY A 234 18.33 -16.05 -11.93
C GLY A 234 17.63 -15.25 -13.04
N ALA A 235 16.76 -14.30 -12.70
CA ALA A 235 16.13 -13.39 -13.66
C ALA A 235 16.96 -12.11 -13.80
N ASP A 236 17.14 -11.65 -15.03
CA ASP A 236 17.87 -10.42 -15.39
C ASP A 236 16.95 -9.28 -15.87
N GLN A 237 15.64 -9.55 -15.97
CA GLN A 237 14.65 -8.59 -16.46
C GLN A 237 13.45 -8.50 -15.49
N GLY A 238 13.13 -7.26 -15.09
CA GLY A 238 11.98 -6.92 -14.27
C GLY A 238 11.03 -5.94 -14.95
N TYR A 239 9.74 -6.04 -14.60
CA TYR A 239 8.70 -5.11 -15.01
C TYR A 239 7.87 -4.69 -13.81
N ILE A 240 7.62 -3.38 -13.67
CA ILE A 240 6.61 -2.85 -12.75
C ILE A 240 5.35 -2.58 -13.58
N TYR A 241 4.32 -3.39 -13.42
CA TYR A 241 3.03 -3.16 -14.06
C TYR A 241 2.21 -2.21 -13.20
N LEU A 242 2.20 -0.94 -13.60
CA LEU A 242 1.60 0.15 -12.85
C LEU A 242 0.25 0.53 -13.45
N ARG A 243 -0.77 0.70 -12.61
CA ARG A 243 -2.05 1.23 -13.09
C ARG A 243 -1.92 2.65 -13.64
N SER A 244 -2.66 2.92 -14.72
CA SER A 244 -2.62 4.23 -15.42
C SER A 244 -3.08 5.41 -14.58
N GLU A 245 -3.85 5.17 -13.52
CA GLU A 245 -4.40 6.19 -12.62
C GLU A 245 -3.39 6.73 -11.61
N TYR A 246 -2.12 6.23 -11.63
CA TYR A 246 -1.03 6.68 -10.76
C TYR A 246 0.08 7.42 -11.52
N PRO A 247 -0.23 8.56 -12.20
CA PRO A 247 0.77 9.28 -13.00
C PRO A 247 1.95 9.80 -12.15
N GLN A 248 1.70 10.20 -10.91
CA GLN A 248 2.75 10.66 -9.99
C GLN A 248 3.73 9.53 -9.65
N ALA A 249 3.23 8.33 -9.31
CA ALA A 249 4.06 7.16 -9.05
C ALA A 249 4.88 6.76 -10.28
N HIS A 250 4.29 6.87 -11.50
CA HIS A 250 5.00 6.63 -12.75
C HIS A 250 6.23 7.54 -12.91
N ASP A 251 6.05 8.84 -12.67
CA ASP A 251 7.14 9.82 -12.81
C ASP A 251 8.26 9.59 -11.78
N ILE A 252 7.87 9.29 -10.53
CA ILE A 252 8.82 9.05 -9.43
C ILE A 252 9.59 7.76 -9.67
N LEU A 253 8.91 6.66 -10.03
CA LEU A 253 9.54 5.38 -10.33
C LEU A 253 10.56 5.49 -11.47
N ASN A 254 10.22 6.17 -12.57
CA ASN A 254 11.15 6.36 -13.69
C ASN A 254 12.40 7.17 -13.29
N LYS A 255 12.24 8.21 -12.45
CA LYS A 255 13.37 8.96 -11.91
C LYS A 255 14.23 8.10 -10.98
N ALA A 256 13.60 7.35 -10.06
CA ALA A 256 14.31 6.46 -9.14
C ALA A 256 15.08 5.35 -9.88
N ILE A 257 14.48 4.73 -10.91
CA ILE A 257 15.15 3.75 -11.78
C ILE A 257 16.34 4.37 -12.49
N SER A 258 16.18 5.57 -13.06
CA SER A 258 17.28 6.29 -13.73
C SER A 258 18.43 6.60 -12.76
N ASN A 259 18.12 7.06 -11.53
CA ASN A 259 19.11 7.39 -10.52
C ASN A 259 19.79 6.12 -9.99
N ALA A 260 19.06 5.05 -9.71
CA ALA A 260 19.62 3.75 -9.31
C ALA A 260 20.54 3.16 -10.40
N LYS A 261 20.17 3.30 -11.68
CA LYS A 261 21.01 2.89 -12.81
C LYS A 261 22.30 3.72 -12.89
N SER A 262 22.20 5.04 -12.73
CA SER A 262 23.38 5.94 -12.73
C SER A 262 24.33 5.65 -11.57
N ALA A 263 23.79 5.21 -10.43
CA ALA A 263 24.56 4.82 -9.24
C ALA A 263 25.08 3.36 -9.30
N GLY A 264 24.81 2.60 -10.39
CA GLY A 264 25.31 1.26 -10.59
C GLY A 264 24.55 0.13 -9.90
N TYR A 265 23.32 0.40 -9.44
CA TYR A 265 22.45 -0.61 -8.83
C TYR A 265 21.53 -1.33 -9.83
N LEU A 266 21.36 -0.79 -11.05
CA LEU A 266 20.57 -1.38 -12.14
C LEU A 266 21.34 -1.40 -13.45
N GLY A 267 20.98 -2.29 -14.36
CA GLY A 267 21.57 -2.48 -15.66
C GLY A 267 22.56 -3.64 -15.69
N ASP A 268 23.65 -3.48 -16.43
CA ASP A 268 24.73 -4.47 -16.52
C ASP A 268 25.69 -4.35 -15.34
N ASN A 269 26.22 -5.49 -14.87
CA ASN A 269 27.25 -5.55 -13.82
C ASN A 269 26.86 -4.80 -12.54
N ILE A 270 25.64 -5.03 -12.03
CA ILE A 270 25.12 -4.35 -10.86
C ILE A 270 26.08 -4.45 -9.67
N CYS A 271 26.29 -3.33 -8.97
CA CYS A 271 27.21 -3.24 -7.83
C CYS A 271 28.65 -3.75 -8.15
N GLY A 272 29.06 -3.70 -9.43
CA GLY A 272 30.39 -4.20 -9.87
C GLY A 272 30.54 -5.72 -9.89
N THR A 273 29.43 -6.46 -9.88
CA THR A 273 29.40 -7.94 -9.99
C THR A 273 29.16 -8.39 -11.45
N GLU A 274 29.09 -9.69 -11.68
CA GLU A 274 28.71 -10.27 -12.99
C GLU A 274 27.19 -10.33 -13.21
N HIS A 275 26.38 -9.93 -12.21
CA HIS A 275 24.92 -9.94 -12.31
C HIS A 275 24.40 -8.74 -13.07
N ASN A 276 23.35 -8.98 -13.86
CA ASN A 276 22.62 -7.96 -14.58
C ASN A 276 21.19 -7.92 -14.06
N PHE A 277 20.60 -6.73 -13.97
CA PHE A 277 19.17 -6.60 -13.73
C PHE A 277 18.63 -5.32 -14.35
N HIS A 278 17.76 -5.49 -15.35
CA HIS A 278 17.10 -4.39 -16.04
C HIS A 278 15.66 -4.25 -15.54
N LEU A 279 15.21 -3.02 -15.36
CA LEU A 279 13.89 -2.72 -14.82
C LEU A 279 13.18 -1.66 -15.62
N GLU A 280 11.91 -1.91 -15.94
CA GLU A 280 11.06 -0.99 -16.70
C GLU A 280 9.68 -0.85 -16.04
N VAL A 281 9.10 0.35 -16.11
CA VAL A 281 7.70 0.60 -15.74
C VAL A 281 6.84 0.43 -16.99
N ARG A 282 5.77 -0.37 -16.87
CA ARG A 282 4.75 -0.57 -17.91
C ARG A 282 3.39 -0.14 -17.37
N LEU A 283 2.75 0.80 -18.06
CA LEU A 283 1.43 1.28 -17.66
C LEU A 283 0.34 0.31 -18.13
N GLY A 284 -0.56 -0.03 -17.21
CA GLY A 284 -1.82 -0.68 -17.53
C GLY A 284 -2.77 0.24 -18.31
N ALA A 285 -3.90 -0.30 -18.74
CA ALA A 285 -4.92 0.42 -19.50
C ALA A 285 -6.19 0.75 -18.68
N GLY A 286 -6.10 0.75 -17.34
CA GLY A 286 -7.20 1.12 -16.44
C GLY A 286 -8.25 0.03 -16.23
N ALA A 287 -7.89 -1.26 -16.35
CA ALA A 287 -8.78 -2.38 -16.10
C ALA A 287 -8.43 -3.07 -14.77
N TYR A 288 -9.35 -3.05 -13.80
CA TYR A 288 -9.18 -3.69 -12.48
C TYR A 288 -8.77 -5.17 -12.58
N ILE A 289 -9.36 -5.90 -13.55
CA ILE A 289 -9.04 -7.33 -13.72
C ILE A 289 -7.56 -7.59 -14.01
N CYS A 290 -6.80 -6.60 -14.50
CA CYS A 290 -5.36 -6.72 -14.71
C CYS A 290 -4.55 -6.74 -13.41
N GLY A 291 -5.18 -6.56 -12.24
CA GLY A 291 -4.63 -6.94 -10.94
C GLY A 291 -4.55 -8.47 -10.71
N GLU A 292 -5.33 -9.27 -11.44
CA GLU A 292 -5.16 -10.73 -11.45
C GLU A 292 -3.89 -11.10 -12.22
N GLU A 293 -3.02 -11.94 -11.62
CA GLU A 293 -1.65 -12.17 -12.10
C GLU A 293 -1.57 -12.63 -13.57
N THR A 294 -2.51 -13.45 -14.05
CA THR A 294 -2.47 -13.96 -15.44
C THR A 294 -3.06 -12.96 -16.45
N SER A 295 -4.08 -12.22 -16.05
CA SER A 295 -4.64 -11.11 -16.83
C SER A 295 -3.60 -9.97 -16.99
N LEU A 296 -2.84 -9.69 -15.94
CA LEU A 296 -1.71 -8.77 -15.96
C LEU A 296 -0.67 -9.22 -17.01
N LEU A 297 -0.29 -10.51 -17.03
CA LEU A 297 0.68 -11.04 -17.98
C LEU A 297 0.17 -10.94 -19.43
N GLU A 298 -1.11 -11.23 -19.68
CA GLU A 298 -1.72 -11.03 -21.01
C GLU A 298 -1.60 -9.55 -21.44
N SER A 299 -1.85 -8.61 -20.53
CA SER A 299 -1.72 -7.18 -20.81
C SER A 299 -0.28 -6.77 -21.10
N LEU A 300 0.71 -7.27 -20.33
CA LEU A 300 2.14 -7.05 -20.61
C LEU A 300 2.57 -7.59 -21.98
N GLU A 301 1.97 -8.67 -22.43
CA GLU A 301 2.19 -9.27 -23.76
C GLU A 301 1.47 -8.51 -24.87
N GLY A 302 0.80 -7.38 -24.58
CA GLY A 302 0.08 -6.57 -25.57
C GLY A 302 -1.27 -7.18 -26.01
N LYS A 303 -1.79 -8.12 -25.24
CA LYS A 303 -3.07 -8.78 -25.48
C LYS A 303 -4.18 -8.17 -24.59
N ARG A 304 -5.44 -8.53 -24.89
CA ARG A 304 -6.53 -8.23 -23.98
C ARG A 304 -6.31 -8.92 -22.63
N GLY A 305 -6.49 -8.21 -21.52
CA GLY A 305 -6.38 -8.75 -20.17
C GLY A 305 -7.45 -9.80 -19.88
N LEU A 306 -7.15 -11.05 -20.21
CA LEU A 306 -8.00 -12.22 -19.96
C LEU A 306 -7.31 -13.16 -18.99
N VAL A 307 -8.04 -13.67 -18.01
CA VAL A 307 -7.53 -14.66 -17.05
C VAL A 307 -7.13 -15.95 -17.79
N ARG A 308 -5.95 -16.51 -17.49
CA ARG A 308 -5.53 -17.83 -17.97
C ARG A 308 -6.08 -18.92 -17.04
N ALA A 309 -6.39 -20.08 -17.61
CA ALA A 309 -6.66 -21.26 -16.79
C ALA A 309 -5.38 -21.72 -16.08
N LYS A 310 -5.50 -22.16 -14.84
CA LYS A 310 -4.42 -22.72 -14.01
C LYS A 310 -4.74 -24.19 -13.71
N PRO A 311 -3.80 -25.15 -13.82
CA PRO A 311 -2.41 -25.02 -14.27
C PRO A 311 -2.26 -24.80 -15.78
N PRO A 312 -1.07 -24.31 -16.27
CA PRO A 312 0.15 -24.04 -15.51
C PRO A 312 0.07 -22.74 -14.70
N LEU A 313 0.87 -22.68 -13.62
CA LEU A 313 1.03 -21.46 -12.82
C LEU A 313 2.04 -20.51 -13.50
N PRO A 314 1.95 -19.18 -13.34
CA PRO A 314 2.93 -18.23 -13.86
C PRO A 314 4.38 -18.52 -13.45
N ALA A 315 4.57 -19.15 -12.30
CA ALA A 315 5.90 -19.58 -11.83
C ALA A 315 6.54 -20.63 -12.73
N ILE A 316 5.76 -21.33 -13.55
CA ILE A 316 6.21 -22.34 -14.53
C ILE A 316 6.11 -21.77 -15.96
N GLU A 317 4.96 -21.20 -16.32
CA GLU A 317 4.66 -20.65 -17.64
C GLU A 317 3.95 -19.29 -17.51
N GLY A 318 4.73 -18.23 -17.37
CA GLY A 318 4.28 -16.86 -17.13
C GLY A 318 4.41 -15.96 -18.35
N LEU A 319 5.20 -14.87 -18.20
CA LEU A 319 5.41 -13.85 -19.21
C LEU A 319 6.15 -14.46 -20.43
N PHE A 320 5.57 -14.29 -21.62
CA PHE A 320 6.08 -14.87 -22.88
C PHE A 320 6.32 -16.39 -22.79
N GLY A 321 5.54 -17.10 -21.97
CA GLY A 321 5.68 -18.54 -21.75
C GLY A 321 6.89 -18.94 -20.89
N GLN A 322 7.56 -17.99 -20.23
CA GLN A 322 8.72 -18.23 -19.39
C GLN A 322 8.38 -18.20 -17.89
N PRO A 323 9.15 -18.90 -17.03
CA PRO A 323 8.93 -18.85 -15.59
C PRO A 323 8.97 -17.42 -15.05
N THR A 324 7.95 -17.03 -14.30
CA THR A 324 7.78 -15.64 -13.87
C THR A 324 7.39 -15.57 -12.39
N VAL A 325 8.13 -14.77 -11.63
CA VAL A 325 7.70 -14.31 -10.31
C VAL A 325 6.75 -13.14 -10.49
N VAL A 326 5.48 -13.29 -10.08
CA VAL A 326 4.54 -12.18 -9.96
C VAL A 326 4.30 -11.92 -8.47
N ASN A 327 4.71 -10.75 -7.98
CA ASN A 327 4.50 -10.32 -6.59
C ASN A 327 3.97 -8.89 -6.54
N ASN A 328 3.14 -8.60 -5.52
CA ASN A 328 2.68 -7.24 -5.21
C ASN A 328 3.83 -6.36 -4.71
N VAL A 329 3.67 -5.03 -4.80
CA VAL A 329 4.63 -4.00 -4.37
C VAL A 329 5.11 -4.21 -2.94
N ILE A 330 4.19 -4.33 -1.96
CA ILE A 330 4.54 -4.47 -0.54
C ILE A 330 5.28 -5.78 -0.27
N SER A 331 4.93 -6.86 -0.99
CA SER A 331 5.64 -8.13 -0.86
C SER A 331 7.11 -8.02 -1.27
N LEU A 332 7.39 -7.35 -2.38
CA LEU A 332 8.76 -7.11 -2.86
C LEU A 332 9.51 -6.14 -1.93
N ALA A 333 8.86 -5.06 -1.52
CA ALA A 333 9.44 -4.06 -0.63
C ALA A 333 9.73 -4.57 0.81
N SER A 334 9.13 -5.69 1.22
CA SER A 334 9.45 -6.34 2.51
C SER A 334 10.76 -7.13 2.47
N VAL A 335 11.22 -7.52 1.28
CA VAL A 335 12.40 -8.39 1.11
C VAL A 335 13.71 -7.72 1.55
N PRO A 336 13.99 -6.43 1.27
CA PRO A 336 15.19 -5.76 1.76
C PRO A 336 15.35 -5.82 3.28
N TYR A 337 14.26 -5.67 4.05
CA TYR A 337 14.30 -5.84 5.50
C TYR A 337 14.70 -7.26 5.88
N ILE A 338 14.12 -8.28 5.25
CA ILE A 338 14.41 -9.69 5.51
C ILE A 338 15.89 -9.99 5.27
N LEU A 339 16.46 -9.55 4.15
CA LEU A 339 17.86 -9.80 3.81
C LEU A 339 18.85 -8.94 4.62
N SER A 340 18.41 -7.81 5.17
CA SER A 340 19.27 -6.96 6.02
C SER A 340 19.28 -7.40 7.49
N HIS A 341 18.16 -7.93 8.02
CA HIS A 341 18.01 -8.24 9.45
C HIS A 341 17.86 -9.75 9.74
N GLY A 342 17.70 -10.58 8.71
CA GLY A 342 17.45 -12.01 8.82
C GLY A 342 15.96 -12.38 8.80
N GLY A 343 15.66 -13.58 8.26
CA GLY A 343 14.29 -14.10 8.18
C GLY A 343 13.63 -14.24 9.55
N ASP A 344 14.39 -14.68 10.56
CA ASP A 344 13.92 -14.79 11.94
C ASP A 344 13.43 -13.46 12.49
N SER A 345 14.17 -12.37 12.29
CA SER A 345 13.80 -11.03 12.75
C SER A 345 12.45 -10.57 12.17
N TYR A 346 12.18 -10.89 10.91
CA TYR A 346 10.88 -10.60 10.30
C TYR A 346 9.77 -11.52 10.83
N ARG A 347 10.07 -12.81 11.05
CA ARG A 347 9.14 -13.80 11.57
C ARG A 347 8.69 -13.53 13.00
N ASP A 348 9.49 -12.81 13.78
CA ASP A 348 9.15 -12.44 15.17
C ASP A 348 7.97 -11.47 15.25
N PHE A 349 7.67 -10.75 14.17
CA PHE A 349 6.45 -9.95 14.06
C PHE A 349 5.27 -10.80 13.59
N GLY A 350 4.06 -10.45 14.05
CA GLY A 350 2.81 -11.08 13.64
C GLY A 350 2.43 -12.30 14.47
N MET A 351 1.43 -13.04 13.98
CA MET A 351 0.87 -14.20 14.67
C MET A 351 0.68 -15.38 13.72
N GLY A 352 0.55 -16.60 14.27
CA GLY A 352 0.21 -17.81 13.51
C GLY A 352 1.08 -17.98 12.27
N ARG A 353 0.44 -18.03 11.10
CA ARG A 353 1.09 -18.09 9.78
C ARG A 353 1.25 -16.71 9.12
N SER A 354 0.65 -15.67 9.68
CA SER A 354 0.74 -14.30 9.19
C SER A 354 1.89 -13.59 9.89
N ARG A 355 3.06 -13.57 9.24
CA ARG A 355 4.31 -13.04 9.78
C ARG A 355 4.67 -11.69 9.19
N GLY A 356 5.47 -10.92 9.93
CA GLY A 356 5.84 -9.55 9.58
C GLY A 356 4.75 -8.56 9.89
N THR A 357 4.73 -7.48 9.09
CA THR A 357 3.78 -6.37 9.20
C THR A 357 2.84 -6.31 8.00
N LEU A 358 1.75 -5.57 8.17
CA LEU A 358 0.81 -5.21 7.11
C LEU A 358 0.59 -3.69 7.15
N PRO A 359 0.75 -2.96 6.03
CA PRO A 359 0.25 -1.61 5.92
C PRO A 359 -1.28 -1.64 5.83
N ILE A 360 -1.92 -1.07 6.84
CA ILE A 360 -3.37 -1.02 6.97
C ILE A 360 -3.85 0.36 6.57
N GLN A 361 -4.86 0.41 5.71
CA GLN A 361 -5.35 1.62 5.11
C GLN A 361 -6.77 1.89 5.59
N LEU A 362 -6.96 3.03 6.27
CA LEU A 362 -8.24 3.46 6.83
C LEU A 362 -8.92 4.47 5.92
N ALA A 363 -10.10 4.14 5.41
CA ALA A 363 -10.87 4.95 4.47
C ALA A 363 -12.38 4.95 4.80
N GLY A 364 -13.18 5.65 3.98
CA GLY A 364 -14.63 5.77 4.14
C GLY A 364 -15.05 6.88 5.09
N ASN A 365 -16.06 6.64 5.91
CA ASN A 365 -16.64 7.64 6.83
C ASN A 365 -15.78 7.89 8.08
N ILE A 366 -14.57 7.33 8.18
CA ILE A 366 -13.68 7.42 9.32
C ILE A 366 -13.12 8.85 9.52
N ALA A 367 -12.90 9.26 10.76
CA ALA A 367 -12.44 10.62 11.07
C ALA A 367 -10.94 10.81 10.77
N GLN A 368 -10.12 9.82 11.11
CA GLN A 368 -8.68 9.81 10.84
C GLN A 368 -8.36 8.73 9.80
N GLY A 369 -8.53 9.09 8.53
CA GLY A 369 -8.15 8.24 7.40
C GLY A 369 -6.67 8.36 7.09
N GLY A 370 -6.04 7.25 6.71
CA GLY A 370 -4.61 7.22 6.41
C GLY A 370 -4.04 5.82 6.43
N LEU A 371 -2.72 5.71 6.60
CA LEU A 371 -2.02 4.43 6.61
C LEU A 371 -1.24 4.24 7.91
N VAL A 372 -1.40 3.06 8.50
CA VAL A 372 -0.57 2.58 9.62
C VAL A 372 0.06 1.25 9.26
N GLU A 373 1.32 1.03 9.62
CA GLU A 373 1.96 -0.27 9.48
C GLU A 373 2.06 -0.94 10.84
N LEU A 374 1.46 -2.13 10.96
CA LEU A 374 1.36 -2.88 12.20
C LEU A 374 1.69 -4.36 11.96
N ALA A 375 2.23 -5.02 12.99
CA ALA A 375 2.30 -6.47 13.01
C ALA A 375 0.89 -7.07 12.98
N PHE A 376 0.73 -8.25 12.35
CA PHE A 376 -0.54 -8.98 12.40
C PHE A 376 -0.92 -9.31 13.84
N GLY A 377 -2.23 -9.32 14.13
CA GLY A 377 -2.77 -9.73 15.43
C GLY A 377 -3.53 -8.66 16.20
N ILE A 378 -3.43 -7.37 15.83
CA ILE A 378 -4.33 -6.35 16.38
C ILE A 378 -5.77 -6.67 15.95
N THR A 379 -6.75 -6.48 16.84
CA THR A 379 -8.15 -6.64 16.45
C THR A 379 -8.64 -5.46 15.62
N LEU A 380 -9.65 -5.70 14.79
CA LEU A 380 -10.28 -4.62 14.02
C LEU A 380 -10.84 -3.52 14.94
N ASN A 381 -11.39 -3.90 16.10
CA ASN A 381 -11.91 -2.97 17.09
C ASN A 381 -10.80 -2.06 17.68
N GLU A 382 -9.69 -2.66 18.12
CA GLU A 382 -8.52 -1.91 18.61
C GLU A 382 -7.98 -0.95 17.54
N LEU A 383 -7.86 -1.41 16.29
CA LEU A 383 -7.43 -0.58 15.18
C LEU A 383 -8.33 0.64 14.98
N LEU A 384 -9.66 0.43 14.92
CA LEU A 384 -10.63 1.50 14.73
C LEU A 384 -10.62 2.51 15.86
N GLN A 385 -10.43 2.04 17.12
CA GLN A 385 -10.37 2.90 18.29
C GLN A 385 -9.06 3.69 18.38
N GLN A 386 -7.91 3.04 18.15
CA GLN A 386 -6.60 3.67 18.31
C GLN A 386 -6.25 4.63 17.16
N TYR A 387 -6.64 4.28 15.94
CA TYR A 387 -6.24 5.01 14.75
C TYR A 387 -7.38 5.68 14.00
N GLY A 388 -8.60 5.17 14.10
CA GLY A 388 -9.76 5.66 13.35
C GLY A 388 -10.42 6.90 13.92
N ASN A 389 -10.45 7.05 15.23
CA ASN A 389 -11.10 8.14 15.97
C ASN A 389 -12.59 8.34 15.60
N GLY A 390 -13.31 7.22 15.35
CA GLY A 390 -14.74 7.24 15.03
C GLY A 390 -15.08 7.75 13.63
N CYS A 391 -16.34 8.09 13.40
CA CYS A 391 -16.81 8.63 12.13
C CYS A 391 -16.63 10.15 12.03
N LYS A 392 -16.25 10.63 10.86
CA LYS A 392 -16.13 12.07 10.55
C LYS A 392 -17.45 12.81 10.75
N SER A 393 -18.56 12.15 10.47
CA SER A 393 -19.93 12.66 10.70
C SER A 393 -20.34 12.73 12.18
N LYS A 394 -19.55 12.15 13.10
CA LYS A 394 -19.86 11.90 14.52
C LYS A 394 -21.09 10.99 14.73
N ARG A 395 -21.53 10.28 13.70
CA ARG A 395 -22.57 9.27 13.76
C ARG A 395 -21.98 7.92 14.19
N ALA A 396 -22.84 6.97 14.53
CA ALA A 396 -22.41 5.61 14.84
C ALA A 396 -21.81 4.93 13.59
N MET A 397 -20.69 4.24 13.76
CA MET A 397 -20.16 3.36 12.74
C MET A 397 -21.04 2.11 12.68
N ARG A 398 -21.55 1.79 11.50
CA ARG A 398 -22.49 0.69 11.28
C ARG A 398 -21.80 -0.58 10.81
N SER A 399 -20.84 -0.43 9.90
CA SER A 399 -20.14 -1.54 9.29
C SER A 399 -18.75 -1.15 8.84
N VAL A 400 -17.89 -2.15 8.63
CA VAL A 400 -16.60 -2.00 7.97
C VAL A 400 -16.49 -3.02 6.85
N GLN A 401 -16.05 -2.59 5.66
CA GLN A 401 -15.64 -3.51 4.60
C GLN A 401 -14.15 -3.77 4.71
N VAL A 402 -13.75 -5.05 4.64
CA VAL A 402 -12.35 -5.47 4.66
C VAL A 402 -12.11 -6.40 3.49
N GLY A 403 -10.99 -6.21 2.77
CA GLY A 403 -10.63 -7.02 1.61
C GLY A 403 -10.97 -6.40 0.25
N GLY A 404 -11.10 -5.07 0.19
CA GLY A 404 -11.41 -4.34 -1.03
C GLY A 404 -12.88 -4.43 -1.45
N PRO A 405 -13.23 -4.09 -2.71
CA PRO A 405 -14.62 -4.04 -3.18
C PRO A 405 -15.32 -5.40 -3.18
N LEU A 406 -14.55 -6.47 -3.16
CA LEU A 406 -15.04 -7.86 -3.09
C LEU A 406 -14.98 -8.44 -1.67
N GLY A 407 -14.63 -7.63 -0.67
CA GLY A 407 -14.55 -8.02 0.73
C GLY A 407 -15.90 -7.96 1.46
N ALA A 408 -16.01 -8.72 2.56
CA ALA A 408 -17.22 -8.78 3.36
C ALA A 408 -17.47 -7.50 4.16
N TYR A 409 -18.74 -7.19 4.41
CA TYR A 409 -19.18 -6.17 5.35
C TYR A 409 -19.31 -6.78 6.75
N LEU A 410 -18.53 -6.28 7.71
CA LEU A 410 -18.46 -6.79 9.07
C LEU A 410 -19.25 -5.88 10.02
N PRO A 411 -20.26 -6.41 10.74
CA PRO A 411 -20.95 -5.69 11.79
C PRO A 411 -20.10 -5.60 13.06
N ALA A 412 -20.50 -4.75 14.02
CA ALA A 412 -19.74 -4.48 15.24
C ALA A 412 -19.40 -5.73 16.07
N GLU A 413 -20.26 -6.74 16.04
CA GLU A 413 -20.08 -8.02 16.77
C GLU A 413 -18.90 -8.84 16.28
N GLN A 414 -18.35 -8.50 15.10
CA GLN A 414 -17.20 -9.18 14.49
C GLN A 414 -15.90 -8.35 14.56
N TRP A 415 -15.90 -7.18 15.18
CA TRP A 415 -14.72 -6.32 15.19
C TRP A 415 -13.63 -6.78 16.18
N ASP A 416 -13.92 -7.70 17.08
CA ASP A 416 -12.90 -8.32 17.94
C ASP A 416 -12.07 -9.40 17.22
N THR A 417 -12.30 -9.61 15.90
CA THR A 417 -11.49 -10.48 15.07
C THR A 417 -10.11 -9.88 14.85
N ALA A 418 -9.05 -10.65 15.11
CA ALA A 418 -7.68 -10.24 14.87
C ALA A 418 -7.40 -10.09 13.37
N LEU A 419 -6.64 -9.06 12.99
CA LEU A 419 -6.18 -8.87 11.62
C LEU A 419 -5.15 -9.96 11.27
N ASP A 420 -5.66 -11.07 10.77
CA ASP A 420 -4.93 -12.27 10.37
C ASP A 420 -5.70 -12.96 9.24
N TYR A 421 -4.99 -13.60 8.30
CA TYR A 421 -5.63 -14.20 7.13
C TYR A 421 -6.54 -15.38 7.51
N GLU A 422 -6.13 -16.19 8.45
CA GLU A 422 -6.87 -17.36 8.92
C GLU A 422 -8.07 -16.96 9.78
N GLU A 423 -7.91 -15.98 10.68
CA GLU A 423 -9.00 -15.48 11.52
C GLU A 423 -10.11 -14.85 10.66
N PHE A 424 -9.78 -14.02 9.68
CA PHE A 424 -10.77 -13.45 8.77
C PHE A 424 -11.45 -14.52 7.92
N SER A 425 -10.70 -15.52 7.43
CA SER A 425 -11.28 -16.65 6.70
C SER A 425 -12.27 -17.45 7.54
N SER A 426 -12.02 -17.61 8.85
CA SER A 426 -12.89 -18.35 9.77
C SER A 426 -14.29 -17.75 9.94
N ILE A 427 -14.40 -16.41 9.75
CA ILE A 427 -15.68 -15.68 9.82
C ILE A 427 -16.32 -15.44 8.44
N GLY A 428 -15.78 -16.05 7.37
CA GLY A 428 -16.27 -15.90 6.01
C GLY A 428 -15.91 -14.55 5.39
N ALA A 429 -14.78 -13.96 5.80
CA ALA A 429 -14.25 -12.72 5.28
C ALA A 429 -12.82 -12.90 4.74
N VAL A 430 -12.25 -11.88 4.13
CA VAL A 430 -10.86 -11.85 3.64
C VAL A 430 -10.20 -10.57 4.12
N LEU A 431 -8.96 -10.67 4.60
CA LEU A 431 -8.20 -9.50 5.01
C LEU A 431 -7.72 -8.67 3.80
N GLY A 432 -7.51 -9.33 2.67
CA GLY A 432 -7.10 -8.69 1.43
C GLY A 432 -5.75 -7.98 1.52
N HIS A 433 -5.67 -6.81 0.90
CA HIS A 433 -4.48 -5.94 0.87
C HIS A 433 -4.41 -4.96 2.07
N GLY A 434 -5.21 -5.17 3.12
CA GLY A 434 -5.24 -4.32 4.30
C GLY A 434 -6.07 -3.03 4.15
N GLY A 435 -6.89 -2.93 3.11
CA GLY A 435 -7.85 -1.84 2.94
C GLY A 435 -9.07 -2.03 3.83
N ILE A 436 -9.39 -1.02 4.64
CA ILE A 436 -10.52 -1.01 5.57
C ILE A 436 -11.37 0.23 5.28
N VAL A 437 -12.61 0.01 4.86
CA VAL A 437 -13.55 1.08 4.53
C VAL A 437 -14.68 1.11 5.57
N ALA A 438 -14.76 2.20 6.32
CA ALA A 438 -15.77 2.38 7.36
C ALA A 438 -17.04 3.04 6.81
N PHE A 439 -18.20 2.54 7.25
CA PHE A 439 -19.52 3.06 6.88
C PHE A 439 -20.26 3.50 8.17
N ASP A 440 -20.83 4.70 8.14
CA ASP A 440 -21.72 5.16 9.22
C ASP A 440 -23.16 4.70 9.00
N ASP A 441 -24.06 5.05 9.92
CA ASP A 441 -25.45 4.61 9.96
C ASP A 441 -26.36 5.24 8.87
N THR A 442 -25.80 6.07 7.99
CA THR A 442 -26.52 6.62 6.81
C THR A 442 -26.40 5.75 5.57
N VAL A 443 -25.49 4.78 5.58
CA VAL A 443 -25.22 3.96 4.39
C VAL A 443 -26.19 2.80 4.30
N ASP A 444 -26.80 2.65 3.14
CA ASP A 444 -27.68 1.56 2.77
C ASP A 444 -26.85 0.36 2.28
N MET A 445 -26.92 -0.76 3.00
CA MET A 445 -26.09 -1.94 2.73
C MET A 445 -26.65 -2.76 1.55
N SER A 446 -27.92 -2.63 1.20
CA SER A 446 -28.46 -3.23 -0.03
C SER A 446 -27.88 -2.54 -1.28
N ALA A 447 -27.73 -1.22 -1.23
CA ALA A 447 -27.04 -0.46 -2.28
C ALA A 447 -25.57 -0.84 -2.39
N GLN A 448 -24.89 -1.15 -1.28
CA GLN A 448 -23.51 -1.62 -1.29
C GLN A 448 -23.38 -3.05 -1.89
N ALA A 449 -24.31 -3.95 -1.57
CA ALA A 449 -24.37 -5.28 -2.19
C ALA A 449 -24.59 -5.20 -3.71
N ARG A 450 -25.51 -4.31 -4.13
CA ARG A 450 -25.75 -4.03 -5.54
C ARG A 450 -24.49 -3.50 -6.24
N PHE A 451 -23.81 -2.55 -5.61
CA PHE A 451 -22.55 -1.98 -6.12
C PHE A 451 -21.48 -3.06 -6.34
N ALA A 452 -21.36 -4.03 -5.44
CA ALA A 452 -20.38 -5.13 -5.59
C ALA A 452 -20.64 -5.97 -6.85
N MET A 453 -21.92 -6.28 -7.14
CA MET A 453 -22.29 -6.98 -8.38
C MET A 453 -22.04 -6.13 -9.62
N GLU A 454 -22.45 -4.84 -9.59
CA GLU A 454 -22.23 -3.89 -10.69
C GLU A 454 -20.74 -3.66 -10.97
N PHE A 455 -19.90 -3.58 -9.93
CA PHE A 455 -18.47 -3.51 -10.05
C PHE A 455 -17.90 -4.74 -10.78
N CYS A 456 -18.37 -5.94 -10.40
CA CYS A 456 -17.98 -7.18 -11.09
C CYS A 456 -18.48 -7.21 -12.54
N GLU A 457 -19.69 -6.72 -12.82
CA GLU A 457 -20.24 -6.60 -14.18
C GLU A 457 -19.32 -5.77 -15.08
N VAL A 458 -18.91 -4.60 -14.59
CA VAL A 458 -18.08 -3.64 -15.35
C VAL A 458 -16.64 -4.16 -15.54
N GLU A 459 -16.05 -4.73 -14.49
CA GLU A 459 -14.62 -5.08 -14.44
C GLU A 459 -14.32 -6.53 -14.85
N SER A 460 -15.33 -7.37 -15.05
CA SER A 460 -15.13 -8.75 -15.50
C SER A 460 -14.40 -8.83 -16.84
N CYS A 461 -13.37 -9.67 -16.95
CA CYS A 461 -12.73 -9.94 -18.26
C CYS A 461 -13.68 -10.61 -19.27
N GLY A 462 -14.81 -11.15 -18.82
CA GLY A 462 -15.84 -11.78 -19.65
C GLY A 462 -15.51 -13.21 -20.09
N LYS A 463 -14.44 -13.84 -19.59
CA LYS A 463 -14.01 -15.17 -20.04
C LYS A 463 -14.92 -16.29 -19.54
N CYS A 464 -15.20 -16.37 -18.25
CA CYS A 464 -16.03 -17.42 -17.69
C CYS A 464 -17.48 -16.99 -17.50
N THR A 465 -18.42 -17.91 -17.78
CA THR A 465 -19.86 -17.63 -17.74
C THR A 465 -20.37 -17.29 -16.34
N PRO A 466 -19.96 -17.98 -15.24
CA PRO A 466 -20.45 -17.67 -13.91
C PRO A 466 -20.22 -16.20 -13.51
N CYS A 467 -19.01 -15.67 -13.73
CA CYS A 467 -18.69 -14.26 -13.47
C CYS A 467 -19.44 -13.33 -14.43
N ARG A 468 -19.28 -13.52 -15.74
CA ARG A 468 -19.83 -12.60 -16.77
C ARG A 468 -21.35 -12.46 -16.71
N ILE A 469 -22.07 -13.57 -16.54
CA ILE A 469 -23.53 -13.56 -16.52
C ILE A 469 -24.06 -13.42 -15.09
N GLY A 470 -23.40 -14.03 -14.11
CA GLY A 470 -23.81 -13.99 -12.71
C GLY A 470 -23.82 -12.58 -12.14
N ALA A 471 -22.80 -11.75 -12.45
CA ALA A 471 -22.76 -10.37 -11.98
C ALA A 471 -23.96 -9.54 -12.51
N VAL A 472 -24.25 -9.61 -13.81
CA VAL A 472 -25.39 -8.91 -14.44
C VAL A 472 -26.71 -9.38 -13.82
N ARG A 473 -26.90 -10.70 -13.69
CA ARG A 473 -28.13 -11.26 -13.08
C ARG A 473 -28.22 -10.93 -11.59
N GLY A 474 -27.10 -10.88 -10.89
CA GLY A 474 -27.05 -10.46 -9.49
C GLY A 474 -27.56 -9.03 -9.29
N VAL A 475 -27.15 -8.09 -10.13
CA VAL A 475 -27.68 -6.70 -10.12
C VAL A 475 -29.20 -6.72 -10.33
N GLU A 476 -29.70 -7.40 -11.36
CA GLU A 476 -31.14 -7.47 -11.66
C GLU A 476 -31.97 -8.09 -10.52
N VAL A 477 -31.43 -9.13 -9.88
CA VAL A 477 -32.12 -9.81 -8.76
C VAL A 477 -32.13 -8.92 -7.51
N ILE A 478 -31.02 -8.24 -7.18
CA ILE A 478 -30.98 -7.28 -6.07
C ILE A 478 -31.94 -6.13 -6.32
N ASP A 479 -31.97 -5.55 -7.54
CA ASP A 479 -32.90 -4.51 -7.92
C ASP A 479 -34.36 -4.98 -7.77
N LYS A 480 -34.64 -6.24 -8.10
CA LYS A 480 -35.95 -6.85 -7.90
C LYS A 480 -36.32 -6.94 -6.41
N ILE A 481 -35.43 -7.43 -5.56
CA ILE A 481 -35.65 -7.55 -4.11
C ILE A 481 -35.97 -6.18 -3.48
N ILE A 482 -35.19 -5.14 -3.82
CA ILE A 482 -35.32 -3.79 -3.24
C ILE A 482 -36.61 -3.08 -3.72
N ASN A 483 -36.97 -3.27 -5.00
CA ASN A 483 -38.05 -2.53 -5.63
C ASN A 483 -39.39 -3.29 -5.66
N GLU A 484 -39.38 -4.58 -5.32
CA GLU A 484 -40.58 -5.41 -5.44
C GLU A 484 -41.61 -5.03 -4.38
N LYS A 485 -42.82 -4.65 -4.86
CA LYS A 485 -43.99 -4.43 -4.03
C LYS A 485 -44.82 -5.72 -3.84
N GLY A 486 -44.18 -6.87 -4.16
CA GLY A 486 -44.79 -8.19 -4.07
C GLY A 486 -45.03 -8.67 -2.65
N ASP A 487 -45.60 -9.88 -2.53
CA ASP A 487 -45.74 -10.52 -1.24
C ASP A 487 -44.37 -11.03 -0.69
N GLU A 488 -44.35 -11.40 0.57
CA GLU A 488 -43.18 -11.89 1.27
C GLU A 488 -42.56 -13.13 0.57
N GLN A 489 -43.40 -14.00 0.01
CA GLN A 489 -42.93 -15.21 -0.65
C GLN A 489 -42.14 -14.91 -1.92
N GLN A 490 -42.64 -13.99 -2.76
CA GLN A 490 -41.95 -13.59 -4.00
C GLN A 490 -40.58 -12.96 -3.71
N ARG A 491 -40.48 -12.18 -2.63
CA ARG A 491 -39.19 -11.62 -2.18
C ARG A 491 -38.25 -12.72 -1.71
N GLN A 492 -38.74 -13.65 -0.90
CA GLN A 492 -37.92 -14.79 -0.45
C GLN A 492 -37.43 -15.62 -1.63
N ASP A 493 -38.28 -15.91 -2.62
CA ASP A 493 -37.87 -16.65 -3.83
C ASP A 493 -36.75 -15.90 -4.58
N SER A 494 -36.76 -14.55 -4.57
CA SER A 494 -35.72 -13.73 -5.20
C SER A 494 -34.41 -13.74 -4.36
N VAL A 495 -34.49 -13.77 -3.02
CA VAL A 495 -33.34 -13.94 -2.13
C VAL A 495 -32.71 -15.32 -2.33
N ASP A 496 -33.52 -16.38 -2.41
CA ASP A 496 -33.03 -17.75 -2.65
C ASP A 496 -32.32 -17.84 -4.02
N LEU A 497 -32.89 -17.21 -5.06
CA LEU A 497 -32.24 -17.11 -6.37
C LEU A 497 -30.90 -16.35 -6.31
N LEU A 498 -30.81 -15.27 -5.50
CA LEU A 498 -29.56 -14.55 -5.31
C LEU A 498 -28.49 -15.42 -4.64
N HIS A 499 -28.86 -16.25 -3.67
CA HIS A 499 -27.96 -17.24 -3.07
C HIS A 499 -27.46 -18.26 -4.08
N ASP A 500 -28.33 -18.81 -4.95
CA ASP A 500 -27.96 -19.77 -6.00
C ASP A 500 -27.00 -19.13 -7.03
N LEU A 501 -27.23 -17.87 -7.39
CA LEU A 501 -26.29 -17.11 -8.25
C LEU A 501 -24.95 -16.91 -7.58
N CYS A 502 -24.93 -16.55 -6.30
CA CYS A 502 -23.71 -16.41 -5.52
C CYS A 502 -22.92 -17.73 -5.45
N ASP A 503 -23.58 -18.87 -5.21
CA ASP A 503 -22.95 -20.19 -5.23
C ASP A 503 -22.35 -20.51 -6.61
N THR A 504 -23.11 -20.23 -7.67
CA THR A 504 -22.64 -20.44 -9.05
C THR A 504 -21.39 -19.59 -9.35
N MET A 505 -21.36 -18.34 -8.90
CA MET A 505 -20.21 -17.45 -9.08
C MET A 505 -19.01 -17.91 -8.27
N GLU A 506 -19.18 -18.23 -6.99
CA GLU A 506 -18.12 -18.61 -6.07
C GLU A 506 -17.41 -19.89 -6.52
N PHE A 507 -18.18 -20.95 -6.83
CA PHE A 507 -17.63 -22.25 -7.15
C PHE A 507 -17.33 -22.48 -8.64
N GLY A 508 -17.89 -21.65 -9.53
CA GLY A 508 -17.76 -21.81 -10.97
C GLY A 508 -16.82 -20.81 -11.66
N SER A 509 -16.40 -19.73 -11.00
CA SER A 509 -15.55 -18.71 -11.62
C SER A 509 -14.07 -19.13 -11.68
N LEU A 510 -13.35 -18.68 -12.72
CA LEU A 510 -11.94 -19.01 -12.95
C LEU A 510 -10.97 -18.29 -12.00
N CYS A 511 -11.37 -17.14 -11.45
CA CYS A 511 -10.52 -16.31 -10.59
C CYS A 511 -11.31 -15.65 -9.46
N ALA A 512 -10.59 -15.01 -8.55
CA ALA A 512 -11.17 -14.34 -7.40
C ALA A 512 -12.18 -13.23 -7.77
N MET A 513 -12.08 -12.59 -8.95
CA MET A 513 -13.05 -11.57 -9.37
C MET A 513 -14.50 -12.06 -9.27
N GLY A 514 -14.83 -13.15 -9.92
CA GLY A 514 -16.16 -13.74 -9.82
C GLY A 514 -16.37 -14.57 -8.55
N GLY A 515 -15.32 -15.23 -8.05
CA GLY A 515 -15.41 -16.09 -6.87
C GLY A 515 -15.59 -15.35 -5.55
N MET A 516 -15.15 -14.09 -5.45
CA MET A 516 -15.27 -13.30 -4.23
C MET A 516 -16.41 -12.25 -4.27
N THR A 517 -16.95 -11.90 -5.43
CA THR A 517 -18.09 -11.01 -5.54
C THR A 517 -19.28 -11.41 -4.63
N PRO A 518 -19.54 -12.70 -4.35
CA PRO A 518 -20.56 -13.12 -3.39
C PRO A 518 -20.35 -12.67 -1.94
N PHE A 519 -19.11 -12.44 -1.48
CA PHE A 519 -18.85 -12.11 -0.06
C PHE A 519 -19.54 -10.83 0.42
N PRO A 520 -19.39 -9.66 -0.25
CA PRO A 520 -20.10 -8.44 0.15
C PRO A 520 -21.62 -8.61 0.07
N VAL A 521 -22.12 -9.34 -0.93
CA VAL A 521 -23.58 -9.57 -1.11
C VAL A 521 -24.13 -10.40 0.05
N ARG A 522 -23.51 -11.53 0.35
CA ARG A 522 -23.96 -12.42 1.42
C ARG A 522 -23.84 -11.79 2.79
N SER A 523 -22.76 -11.06 3.06
CA SER A 523 -22.59 -10.37 4.33
C SER A 523 -23.60 -9.25 4.52
N ALA A 524 -23.92 -8.49 3.47
CA ALA A 524 -24.98 -7.48 3.50
C ALA A 524 -26.36 -8.11 3.80
N LEU A 525 -26.75 -9.17 3.08
CA LEU A 525 -27.98 -9.89 3.32
C LEU A 525 -28.07 -10.47 4.75
N LYS A 526 -26.97 -11.05 5.24
CA LYS A 526 -26.93 -11.71 6.55
C LYS A 526 -27.03 -10.74 7.71
N TYR A 527 -26.27 -9.63 7.66
CA TYR A 527 -26.11 -8.75 8.81
C TYR A 527 -27.00 -7.49 8.74
N PHE A 528 -27.52 -7.15 7.56
CA PHE A 528 -28.31 -5.95 7.32
C PHE A 528 -29.60 -6.26 6.51
N PRO A 529 -30.38 -7.31 6.89
CA PRO A 529 -31.53 -7.76 6.11
C PRO A 529 -32.61 -6.69 5.95
N ASP A 530 -32.73 -5.76 6.93
CA ASP A 530 -33.73 -4.69 6.90
C ASP A 530 -33.52 -3.71 5.73
N ASP A 531 -32.30 -3.53 5.25
CA ASP A 531 -32.00 -2.67 4.10
C ASP A 531 -32.53 -3.26 2.77
N PHE A 532 -32.81 -4.56 2.74
CA PHE A 532 -33.40 -5.23 1.58
C PHE A 532 -34.94 -5.26 1.61
N LEU A 533 -35.55 -4.67 2.65
CA LEU A 533 -36.99 -4.50 2.71
C LEU A 533 -37.42 -3.30 1.86
N PRO A 534 -38.64 -3.34 1.25
CA PRO A 534 -39.16 -2.20 0.52
C PRO A 534 -39.28 -0.97 1.42
N HIS A 535 -38.54 0.09 1.11
CA HIS A 535 -38.68 1.34 1.84
C HIS A 535 -40.09 1.92 1.56
N PRO A 536 -40.86 2.38 2.59
CA PRO A 536 -42.08 3.12 2.35
C PRO A 536 -41.70 4.34 1.50
N SER A 537 -42.33 4.45 0.33
CA SER A 537 -42.02 5.46 -0.66
C SER A 537 -41.93 6.85 -0.01
N THR A 538 -40.72 7.39 0.12
CA THR A 538 -40.55 8.84 0.30
C THR A 538 -41.17 9.48 -0.95
N LYS A 539 -42.34 10.07 -0.79
CA LYS A 539 -42.99 10.90 -1.82
C LYS A 539 -41.89 11.85 -2.34
N LYS A 540 -41.55 11.72 -3.62
CA LYS A 540 -40.79 12.74 -4.31
C LYS A 540 -41.50 14.05 -4.08
N ALA A 541 -40.90 14.95 -3.28
CA ALA A 541 -41.30 16.34 -3.31
C ALA A 541 -41.07 16.83 -4.73
N GLN A 542 -42.14 17.25 -5.36
CA GLN A 542 -42.16 17.90 -6.68
C GLN A 542 -41.40 19.22 -6.63
#